data_64ec7a4deefc38acbaf6cd7771d72497
#
_entry.id   64ec7a4deefc38acbaf6cd7771d72497
#
_cell.length_a   1.000
_cell.length_b   1.000
_cell.length_c   1.000
_cell.angle_alpha   90.00
_cell.angle_beta   90.00
_cell.angle_gamma   90.00
#
_symmetry.space_group_name_H-M   'P 1'
#
loop_
_entity.id
_entity.type
_entity.pdbx_description
1 polymer ?
#
loop_
_entity_poly.entity_id
_entity_poly.type
_entity_poly.pdbx_seq_one_letter_code
_entity_poly.pdbx_strand_id
1 'polypeptide(L)'
;MTFPDFEYLKSGLQGNDEAMQNYFQPFWKNSVFSMDSRSYEKNRKPMMVTMFTTKGCVAKCTFCQRGATGYDSYDLNKFETYIKYLIDNHNVGFIYVDEENFGSNKKYAYQVAELFHKYNILWWACGVRCTSITEADVIHYKKNGCCGLRFGIETGSQTMLDIME
;
A
#
# COMPACT_ATOMS: atom_id res chain seq x y z
N MET A 1 -11.91 8.62 -6.53
CA MET A 1 -11.98 7.52 -5.52
C MET A 1 -12.47 8.07 -4.19
N THR A 2 -13.21 7.27 -3.42
CA THR A 2 -13.65 7.57 -2.04
C THR A 2 -12.93 6.65 -1.06
N PHE A 3 -12.59 7.17 0.11
CA PHE A 3 -11.96 6.37 1.17
C PHE A 3 -12.98 5.51 1.89
N PRO A 4 -12.56 4.37 2.47
CA PRO A 4 -13.40 3.59 3.37
C PRO A 4 -13.88 4.45 4.55
N ASP A 5 -15.17 4.36 4.83
CA ASP A 5 -15.77 4.96 6.02
C ASP A 5 -15.84 3.89 7.13
N PHE A 6 -14.89 3.95 8.06
CA PHE A 6 -14.81 2.98 9.15
C PHE A 6 -15.92 3.17 10.20
N GLU A 7 -16.51 4.36 10.34
CA GLU A 7 -17.64 4.55 11.22
C GLU A 7 -18.89 3.87 10.64
N TYR A 8 -19.08 3.98 9.31
CA TYR A 8 -20.15 3.24 8.63
C TYR A 8 -19.95 1.72 8.73
N LEU A 9 -18.71 1.26 8.54
CA LEU A 9 -18.36 -0.15 8.69
C LEU A 9 -18.63 -0.64 10.11
N LYS A 10 -18.22 0.13 11.13
CA LYS A 10 -18.48 -0.18 12.55
C LYS A 10 -19.96 -0.31 12.85
N SER A 11 -20.78 0.58 12.29
CA SER A 11 -22.24 0.51 12.44
C SER A 11 -22.82 -0.77 11.82
N GLY A 12 -22.33 -1.15 10.64
CA GLY A 12 -22.71 -2.40 9.95
C GLY A 12 -22.31 -3.67 10.71
N LEU A 13 -21.21 -3.62 11.47
CA LEU A 13 -20.74 -4.70 12.34
C LEU A 13 -21.43 -4.71 13.72
N GLN A 14 -22.48 -3.90 13.92
CA GLN A 14 -23.25 -3.82 15.15
C GLN A 14 -22.39 -3.56 16.41
N GLY A 15 -21.31 -2.80 16.25
CA GLY A 15 -20.38 -2.51 17.34
C GLY A 15 -19.45 -3.67 17.72
N ASN A 16 -19.31 -4.67 16.86
CA ASN A 16 -18.36 -5.76 17.09
C ASN A 16 -16.92 -5.25 16.92
N ASP A 17 -16.31 -4.85 18.04
CA ASP A 17 -14.95 -4.34 18.07
C ASP A 17 -13.90 -5.39 17.66
N GLU A 18 -14.16 -6.68 17.89
CA GLU A 18 -13.28 -7.76 17.45
C GLU A 18 -13.23 -7.85 15.92
N ALA A 19 -14.36 -7.70 15.24
CA ALA A 19 -14.41 -7.66 13.78
C ALA A 19 -13.68 -6.43 13.23
N MET A 20 -13.73 -5.29 13.90
CA MET A 20 -12.95 -4.10 13.54
C MET A 20 -11.45 -4.30 13.68
N GLN A 21 -10.99 -5.10 14.63
CA GLN A 21 -9.55 -5.43 14.79
C GLN A 21 -8.97 -6.19 13.60
N ASN A 22 -9.79 -6.79 12.73
CA ASN A 22 -9.32 -7.41 11.50
C ASN A 22 -8.83 -6.38 10.47
N TYR A 23 -9.31 -5.14 10.52
CA TYR A 23 -8.87 -4.05 9.65
C TYR A 23 -7.64 -3.31 10.19
N PHE A 24 -7.47 -3.30 11.52
CA PHE A 24 -6.36 -2.63 12.19
C PHE A 24 -5.61 -3.65 13.04
N GLN A 25 -4.53 -4.20 12.48
CA GLN A 25 -3.73 -5.21 13.16
C GLN A 25 -2.41 -4.64 13.66
N PRO A 26 -1.85 -5.15 14.77
CA PRO A 26 -0.51 -4.77 15.19
C PRO A 26 0.53 -5.17 14.12
N PHE A 27 1.52 -4.31 13.89
CA PHE A 27 2.53 -4.51 12.84
C PHE A 27 3.33 -5.82 12.98
N TRP A 28 3.52 -6.32 14.22
CA TRP A 28 4.27 -7.56 14.46
C TRP A 28 3.58 -8.83 13.93
N LYS A 29 2.31 -8.75 13.55
CA LYS A 29 1.63 -9.82 12.84
C LYS A 29 2.06 -9.92 11.36
N ASN A 30 2.80 -8.94 10.85
CA ASN A 30 3.33 -8.92 9.49
C ASN A 30 4.86 -9.05 9.52
N SER A 31 5.40 -10.10 8.89
CA SER A 31 6.84 -10.39 8.90
C SER A 31 7.68 -9.29 8.28
N VAL A 32 7.19 -8.61 7.23
CA VAL A 32 7.93 -7.52 6.58
C VAL A 32 8.17 -6.37 7.55
N PHE A 33 7.15 -5.99 8.31
CA PHE A 33 7.30 -4.92 9.30
C PHE A 33 8.03 -5.37 10.56
N SER A 34 7.75 -6.58 11.06
CA SER A 34 8.40 -7.07 12.29
C SER A 34 9.91 -7.33 12.14
N MET A 35 10.38 -7.57 10.93
CA MET A 35 11.82 -7.74 10.64
C MET A 35 12.56 -6.43 10.38
N ASP A 36 11.87 -5.32 10.17
CA ASP A 36 12.48 -4.01 9.96
C ASP A 36 12.76 -3.32 11.30
N SER A 37 14.04 -3.00 11.58
CA SER A 37 14.45 -2.37 12.84
C SER A 37 13.78 -1.01 13.08
N ARG A 38 13.44 -0.28 12.01
CA ARG A 38 12.73 1.01 12.09
C ARG A 38 11.32 0.87 12.68
N SER A 39 10.75 -0.33 12.69
CA SER A 39 9.42 -0.61 13.27
C SER A 39 9.38 -0.41 14.78
N TYR A 40 10.53 -0.51 15.45
CA TYR A 40 10.66 -0.41 16.90
C TYR A 40 11.13 0.96 17.38
N GLU A 41 11.17 1.95 16.48
CA GLU A 41 11.53 3.31 16.85
C GLU A 41 10.53 3.91 17.84
N LYS A 42 11.07 4.64 18.81
CA LYS A 42 10.27 5.35 19.82
C LYS A 42 9.25 6.28 19.14
N ASN A 43 8.02 6.27 19.62
CA ASN A 43 6.89 7.06 19.11
C ASN A 43 6.27 6.59 17.79
N ARG A 44 6.66 5.46 17.22
CA ARG A 44 5.94 4.88 16.09
C ARG A 44 4.61 4.28 16.55
N LYS A 45 3.53 4.60 15.84
CA LYS A 45 2.22 4.01 16.12
C LYS A 45 2.21 2.54 15.73
N PRO A 46 1.59 1.65 16.53
CA PRO A 46 1.78 0.20 16.35
C PRO A 46 0.83 -0.47 15.35
N MET A 47 -0.20 0.21 14.88
CA MET A 47 -1.23 -0.45 14.08
C MET A 47 -0.91 -0.37 12.60
N MET A 48 -1.25 -1.45 11.89
CA MET A 48 -1.17 -1.59 10.44
C MET A 48 -2.58 -1.56 9.84
N VAL A 49 -2.69 -0.96 8.68
CA VAL A 49 -3.89 -1.01 7.84
C VAL A 49 -3.50 -1.37 6.39
N THR A 50 -4.37 -2.13 5.72
CA THR A 50 -4.27 -2.37 4.27
C THR A 50 -5.08 -1.32 3.54
N MET A 51 -4.51 -0.72 2.50
CA MET A 51 -5.20 0.27 1.68
C MET A 51 -4.67 0.33 0.25
N PHE A 52 -5.47 0.92 -0.63
CA PHE A 52 -5.06 1.29 -1.98
C PHE A 52 -4.69 2.77 -2.02
N THR A 53 -3.70 3.15 -2.80
CA THR A 53 -3.40 4.55 -3.13
C THR A 53 -3.88 4.87 -4.55
N THR A 54 -4.01 3.83 -5.38
CA THR A 54 -4.53 3.89 -6.75
C THR A 54 -5.51 2.75 -7.01
N LYS A 55 -6.26 2.81 -8.10
CA LYS A 55 -7.18 1.78 -8.53
C LYS A 55 -7.04 1.52 -10.03
N GLY A 56 -7.04 0.24 -10.39
CA GLY A 56 -6.99 -0.22 -11.77
C GLY A 56 -5.58 -0.36 -12.31
N CYS A 57 -5.49 -0.98 -13.47
CA CYS A 57 -4.23 -1.28 -14.16
C CYS A 57 -4.39 -1.07 -15.66
N VAL A 58 -3.40 -0.43 -16.29
CA VAL A 58 -3.36 -0.18 -17.73
C VAL A 58 -2.69 -1.31 -18.52
N ALA A 59 -2.04 -2.27 -17.84
CA ALA A 59 -1.42 -3.42 -18.47
C ALA A 59 -2.47 -4.33 -19.13
N LYS A 60 -2.05 -5.14 -20.11
CA LYS A 60 -2.93 -6.01 -20.91
C LYS A 60 -2.60 -7.48 -20.72
N CYS A 61 -2.03 -7.87 -19.57
CA CYS A 61 -1.63 -9.26 -19.30
C CYS A 61 -2.79 -10.22 -19.53
N THR A 62 -2.56 -11.24 -20.37
CA THR A 62 -3.60 -12.15 -20.87
C THR A 62 -4.21 -13.04 -19.79
N PHE A 63 -3.45 -13.32 -18.73
CA PHE A 63 -3.88 -14.15 -17.59
C PHE A 63 -4.59 -13.35 -16.48
N CYS A 64 -4.53 -12.02 -16.54
CA CYS A 64 -4.97 -11.17 -15.43
C CYS A 64 -6.46 -10.87 -15.52
N GLN A 65 -7.19 -11.26 -14.48
CA GLN A 65 -8.58 -10.88 -14.27
C GLN A 65 -8.63 -9.62 -13.39
N ARG A 66 -8.29 -8.47 -13.98
CA ARG A 66 -8.30 -7.20 -13.25
C ARG A 66 -9.70 -6.76 -12.86
N GLY A 67 -9.82 -6.19 -11.65
CA GLY A 67 -11.10 -5.71 -11.11
C GLY A 67 -11.58 -4.40 -11.75
N ALA A 68 -10.66 -3.58 -12.28
CA ALA A 68 -10.98 -2.33 -12.97
C ALA A 68 -10.03 -2.08 -14.14
N THR A 69 -10.58 -1.58 -15.24
CA THR A 69 -9.79 -1.09 -16.38
C THR A 69 -9.44 0.38 -16.19
N GLY A 70 -8.27 0.79 -16.71
CA GLY A 70 -7.79 2.16 -16.59
C GLY A 70 -6.98 2.40 -15.32
N TYR A 71 -6.88 3.65 -14.91
CA TYR A 71 -6.09 4.07 -13.75
C TYR A 71 -6.76 5.28 -13.11
N ASP A 72 -6.94 5.22 -11.83
CA ASP A 72 -7.42 6.34 -11.00
C ASP A 72 -6.60 6.43 -9.73
N SER A 73 -6.43 7.64 -9.19
CA SER A 73 -5.69 7.90 -7.97
C SER A 73 -6.47 8.84 -7.05
N TYR A 74 -6.18 8.80 -5.77
CA TYR A 74 -6.72 9.80 -4.85
C TYR A 74 -6.11 11.18 -5.12
N ASP A 75 -6.91 12.22 -4.92
CA ASP A 75 -6.37 13.55 -4.71
C ASP A 75 -5.45 13.56 -3.48
N LEU A 76 -4.22 14.08 -3.62
CA LEU A 76 -3.21 14.00 -2.56
C LEU A 76 -3.61 14.75 -1.28
N ASN A 77 -4.35 15.85 -1.37
CA ASN A 77 -4.77 16.59 -0.18
C ASN A 77 -5.82 15.81 0.61
N LYS A 78 -6.76 15.19 -0.12
CA LYS A 78 -7.75 14.29 0.50
C LYS A 78 -7.07 13.05 1.10
N PHE A 79 -6.08 12.51 0.39
CA PHE A 79 -5.30 11.37 0.87
C PHE A 79 -4.53 11.72 2.15
N GLU A 80 -3.88 12.88 2.21
CA GLU A 80 -3.22 13.38 3.41
C GLU A 80 -4.18 13.52 4.60
N THR A 81 -5.37 14.07 4.35
CA THR A 81 -6.40 14.20 5.40
C THR A 81 -6.82 12.83 5.93
N TYR A 82 -6.95 11.84 5.04
CA TYR A 82 -7.29 10.48 5.45
C TYR A 82 -6.16 9.79 6.22
N ILE A 83 -4.91 9.99 5.83
CA ILE A 83 -3.75 9.48 6.59
C ILE A 83 -3.74 10.03 8.02
N LYS A 84 -3.99 11.34 8.20
CA LYS A 84 -4.11 11.93 9.53
C LYS A 84 -5.24 11.28 10.35
N TYR A 85 -6.40 11.10 9.74
CA TYR A 85 -7.52 10.42 10.38
C TYR A 85 -7.14 9.01 10.87
N LEU A 86 -6.45 8.22 10.05
CA LEU A 86 -5.99 6.86 10.43
C LEU A 86 -4.99 6.89 11.60
N ILE A 87 -4.08 7.85 11.60
CA ILE A 87 -3.10 8.01 12.68
C ILE A 87 -3.78 8.39 13.99
N ASP A 88 -4.67 9.37 13.94
CA ASP A 88 -5.27 9.99 15.14
C ASP A 88 -6.34 9.08 15.77
N ASN A 89 -7.13 8.39 14.95
CA ASN A 89 -8.26 7.59 15.43
C ASN A 89 -7.97 6.10 15.56
N HIS A 90 -6.98 5.57 14.80
CA HIS A 90 -6.70 4.14 14.75
C HIS A 90 -5.24 3.77 15.07
N ASN A 91 -4.41 4.72 15.52
CA ASN A 91 -3.02 4.47 15.89
C ASN A 91 -2.17 3.87 14.75
N VAL A 92 -2.47 4.20 13.49
CA VAL A 92 -1.79 3.64 12.32
C VAL A 92 -0.40 4.25 12.17
N GLY A 93 0.61 3.39 12.13
CA GLY A 93 2.02 3.72 11.82
C GLY A 93 2.59 2.87 10.70
N PHE A 94 1.77 1.94 10.17
CA PHE A 94 2.16 1.01 9.13
C PHE A 94 1.06 0.88 8.09
N ILE A 95 1.45 0.92 6.81
CA ILE A 95 0.51 0.75 5.70
C ILE A 95 0.98 -0.36 4.78
N TYR A 96 0.11 -1.34 4.56
CA TYR A 96 0.24 -2.27 3.47
C TYR A 96 -0.51 -1.71 2.25
N VAL A 97 0.24 -1.32 1.23
CA VAL A 97 -0.31 -0.81 -0.04
C VAL A 97 -0.58 -2.01 -0.95
N ASP A 98 -1.85 -2.34 -1.12
CA ASP A 98 -2.30 -3.50 -1.90
C ASP A 98 -2.86 -3.03 -3.24
N GLU A 99 -2.01 -2.94 -4.25
CA GLU A 99 -2.37 -2.40 -5.56
C GLU A 99 -2.25 -3.43 -6.69
N GLU A 100 -3.01 -3.21 -7.76
CA GLU A 100 -2.91 -4.00 -8.99
C GLU A 100 -1.62 -3.68 -9.77
N ASN A 101 -1.10 -2.45 -9.68
CA ASN A 101 0.12 -2.01 -10.38
C ASN A 101 0.76 -0.81 -9.69
N PHE A 102 1.40 -1.05 -8.54
CA PHE A 102 2.09 0.00 -7.79
C PHE A 102 3.24 0.61 -8.61
N GLY A 103 3.33 1.94 -8.58
CA GLY A 103 4.40 2.68 -9.27
C GLY A 103 4.18 2.88 -10.76
N SER A 104 3.03 2.47 -11.33
CA SER A 104 2.69 2.76 -12.74
C SER A 104 2.68 4.25 -13.05
N ASN A 105 2.28 5.09 -12.12
CA ASN A 105 2.50 6.53 -12.13
C ASN A 105 3.60 6.88 -11.11
N LYS A 106 4.85 6.95 -11.56
CA LYS A 106 6.02 7.20 -10.70
C LYS A 106 5.91 8.50 -9.91
N LYS A 107 5.45 9.57 -10.56
CA LYS A 107 5.31 10.87 -9.88
C LYS A 107 4.36 10.78 -8.69
N TYR A 108 3.22 10.15 -8.87
CA TYR A 108 2.24 9.96 -7.82
C TYR A 108 2.77 9.03 -6.71
N ALA A 109 3.39 7.92 -7.07
CA ALA A 109 3.98 6.99 -6.10
C ALA A 109 5.08 7.65 -5.24
N TYR A 110 5.88 8.55 -5.82
CA TYR A 110 6.87 9.34 -5.08
C TYR A 110 6.21 10.27 -4.08
N GLN A 111 5.18 11.01 -4.50
CA GLN A 111 4.44 11.92 -3.62
C GLN A 111 3.76 11.17 -2.46
N VAL A 112 3.22 9.98 -2.71
CA VAL A 112 2.66 9.11 -1.67
C VAL A 112 3.74 8.65 -0.70
N ALA A 113 4.91 8.21 -1.18
CA ALA A 113 6.03 7.80 -0.33
C ALA A 113 6.53 8.96 0.55
N GLU A 114 6.67 10.15 -0.01
CA GLU A 114 7.05 11.36 0.73
C GLU A 114 6.01 11.73 1.80
N LEU A 115 4.72 11.54 1.47
CA LEU A 115 3.64 11.75 2.42
C LEU A 115 3.71 10.77 3.59
N PHE A 116 3.95 9.49 3.33
CA PHE A 116 4.15 8.49 4.37
C PHE A 116 5.34 8.84 5.27
N HIS A 117 6.45 9.27 4.68
CA HIS A 117 7.62 9.72 5.45
C HIS A 117 7.31 10.92 6.35
N LYS A 118 6.60 11.92 5.82
CA LYS A 118 6.15 13.11 6.56
C LYS A 118 5.41 12.76 7.84
N TYR A 119 4.62 11.69 7.82
CA TYR A 119 3.81 11.23 8.96
C TYR A 119 4.43 10.06 9.73
N ASN A 120 5.71 9.78 9.53
CA ASN A 120 6.42 8.70 10.20
C ASN A 120 5.76 7.33 10.01
N ILE A 121 5.25 7.05 8.82
CA ILE A 121 4.62 5.78 8.45
C ILE A 121 5.66 4.90 7.75
N LEU A 122 5.76 3.65 8.19
CA LEU A 122 6.42 2.61 7.41
C LEU A 122 5.39 1.91 6.51
N TRP A 123 5.83 1.52 5.34
CA TRP A 123 4.93 0.93 4.36
C TRP A 123 5.59 -0.18 3.56
N TRP A 124 4.76 -1.04 3.03
CA TRP A 124 5.13 -2.12 2.11
C TRP A 124 4.11 -2.15 0.98
N ALA A 125 4.54 -2.37 -0.26
CA ALA A 125 3.65 -2.40 -1.41
C ALA A 125 3.72 -3.72 -2.17
N CYS A 126 2.57 -4.18 -2.68
CA CYS A 126 2.48 -5.26 -3.65
C CYS A 126 2.02 -4.74 -5.02
N GLY A 127 1.94 -5.65 -6.00
CA GLY A 127 1.59 -5.30 -7.37
C GLY A 127 2.69 -4.58 -8.13
N VAL A 128 3.95 -4.75 -7.75
CA VAL A 128 5.08 -4.11 -8.45
C VAL A 128 5.48 -4.94 -9.66
N ARG A 129 5.51 -4.33 -10.85
CA ARG A 129 6.07 -4.97 -12.05
C ARG A 129 7.58 -4.79 -12.09
N CYS A 130 8.32 -5.87 -12.38
CA CYS A 130 9.78 -5.83 -12.44
C CYS A 130 10.30 -4.81 -13.48
N THR A 131 9.58 -4.62 -14.57
CA THR A 131 9.94 -3.71 -15.67
C THR A 131 9.61 -2.24 -15.39
N SER A 132 8.82 -1.93 -14.36
CA SER A 132 8.35 -0.57 -14.07
C SER A 132 9.16 0.16 -13.00
N ILE A 133 10.11 -0.53 -12.35
CA ILE A 133 10.88 0.02 -11.23
C ILE A 133 12.38 0.03 -11.55
N THR A 134 13.07 1.06 -11.10
CA THR A 134 14.53 1.23 -11.22
C THR A 134 15.17 1.21 -9.84
N GLU A 135 16.49 1.07 -9.78
CA GLU A 135 17.27 1.18 -8.55
C GLU A 135 17.03 2.53 -7.84
N ALA A 136 16.96 3.62 -8.61
CA ALA A 136 16.68 4.95 -8.06
C ALA A 136 15.29 5.01 -7.38
N ASP A 137 14.29 4.35 -7.96
CA ASP A 137 12.95 4.25 -7.36
C ASP A 137 13.01 3.52 -6.01
N VAL A 138 13.74 2.39 -5.95
CA VAL A 138 13.89 1.59 -4.73
C VAL A 138 14.61 2.39 -3.63
N ILE A 139 15.69 3.11 -4.00
CA ILE A 139 16.41 3.98 -3.07
C ILE A 139 15.49 5.08 -2.52
N HIS A 140 14.71 5.72 -3.40
CA HIS A 140 13.75 6.75 -3.00
C HIS A 140 12.69 6.20 -2.05
N TYR A 141 12.09 5.07 -2.38
CA TYR A 141 11.07 4.44 -1.52
C TYR A 141 11.63 4.03 -0.16
N LYS A 142 12.82 3.40 -0.13
CA LYS A 142 13.48 3.02 1.12
C LYS A 142 13.74 4.22 2.02
N LYS A 143 14.25 5.33 1.45
CA LYS A 143 14.46 6.59 2.17
C LYS A 143 13.16 7.14 2.76
N ASN A 144 12.04 6.92 2.08
CA ASN A 144 10.72 7.39 2.47
C ASN A 144 9.87 6.33 3.19
N GLY A 145 10.50 5.41 3.91
CA GLY A 145 9.80 4.52 4.85
C GLY A 145 9.38 3.16 4.28
N CYS A 146 9.73 2.84 3.03
CA CYS A 146 9.43 1.53 2.46
C CYS A 146 10.23 0.43 3.19
N CYS A 147 9.53 -0.62 3.64
CA CYS A 147 10.11 -1.82 4.25
C CYS A 147 10.30 -2.95 3.23
N GLY A 148 9.51 -2.98 2.16
CA GLY A 148 9.58 -4.00 1.15
C GLY A 148 8.68 -3.75 -0.04
N LEU A 149 8.98 -4.44 -1.14
CA LEU A 149 8.19 -4.44 -2.37
C LEU A 149 7.95 -5.89 -2.79
N ARG A 150 6.72 -6.21 -3.14
CA ARG A 150 6.35 -7.52 -3.66
C ARG A 150 6.14 -7.45 -5.16
N PHE A 151 6.97 -8.21 -5.88
CA PHE A 151 6.97 -8.25 -7.33
C PHE A 151 6.11 -9.40 -7.87
N GLY A 152 5.36 -9.12 -8.94
CA GLY A 152 4.81 -10.12 -9.83
C GLY A 152 5.90 -10.59 -10.80
N ILE A 153 6.48 -11.76 -10.54
CA ILE A 153 7.52 -12.35 -11.40
C ILE A 153 6.90 -13.26 -12.45
N GLU A 154 5.75 -13.84 -12.14
CA GLU A 154 4.90 -14.73 -12.94
C GLU A 154 5.62 -16.00 -13.41
N THR A 155 6.70 -15.86 -14.19
CA THR A 155 7.49 -16.98 -14.71
C THR A 155 8.94 -16.57 -14.96
N GLY A 156 9.85 -17.54 -14.93
CA GLY A 156 11.27 -17.38 -15.33
C GLY A 156 11.52 -17.67 -16.82
N SER A 157 10.50 -17.95 -17.61
CA SER A 157 10.62 -18.24 -19.04
C SER A 157 10.29 -17.03 -19.88
N GLN A 158 11.23 -16.55 -20.68
CA GLN A 158 11.01 -15.43 -21.60
C GLN A 158 9.86 -15.72 -22.59
N THR A 159 9.83 -16.93 -23.15
CA THR A 159 8.76 -17.34 -24.06
C THR A 159 7.37 -17.24 -23.41
N MET A 160 7.27 -17.63 -22.12
CA MET A 160 6.00 -17.49 -21.40
C MET A 160 5.65 -16.05 -21.13
N LEU A 161 6.63 -15.21 -20.77
CA LEU A 161 6.39 -13.76 -20.59
C LEU A 161 5.87 -13.13 -21.88
N ASP A 162 6.45 -13.46 -23.03
CA ASP A 162 6.03 -12.93 -24.34
C ASP A 162 4.58 -13.36 -24.72
N ILE A 163 4.11 -14.50 -24.20
CA ILE A 163 2.73 -14.97 -24.38
C ILE A 163 1.75 -14.30 -23.42
N MET A 164 2.23 -13.92 -22.23
CA MET A 164 1.41 -13.41 -21.13
C MET A 164 1.22 -11.89 -21.18
N GLU A 165 2.03 -11.14 -21.95
CA GLU A 165 1.97 -9.67 -22.06
C GLU A 165 1.13 -9.13 -23.23
#